data_9d9b91d7b6304799d75b321fe3868836
#
_entry.id   9d9b91d7b6304799d75b321fe3868836
#
_cell.length_a   1.000
_cell.length_b   1.000
_cell.length_c   1.000
_cell.angle_alpha   90.00
_cell.angle_beta   90.00
_cell.angle_gamma   90.00
#
_symmetry.space_group_name_H-M   'P 1'
#
loop_
_entity.id
_entity.type
_entity.pdbx_description
1 polymer ?
#
loop_
_entity_poly.entity_id
_entity_poly.type
_entity_poly.pdbx_seq_one_letter_code
_entity_poly.pdbx_strand_id
1 'polypeptide(L)'
;MIFSTSNIKKSFTTGEVSEEILKGVDLTLAEGEITALVGSSGSGKSTLLTIAAGLQTPSSGEIHFDGQDLGALSPEKARQIRAESFGFVFQSSHLVPFLTAEEQLLLMLETAGSPLSTKQQRQEVEKILDEVGMGHRKSAYPASMSGGEKQRIAIARAIVHQPKILFADEPTASLDSTKSREVMELLQKLTKTLNIATLMVTHEEDLLTYADRVLTMKDGRLA
;
A
#
# COMPACT_ATOMS: atom_id res chain seq x y z
N MET A 1 1.15 14.80 -10.39
CA MET A 1 1.45 13.39 -10.65
C MET A 1 2.72 13.04 -9.87
N ILE A 2 2.61 12.18 -8.89
CA ILE A 2 3.75 11.82 -8.01
C ILE A 2 4.46 10.53 -8.45
N PHE A 3 3.74 9.66 -9.18
CA PHE A 3 4.22 8.35 -9.58
C PHE A 3 3.77 7.98 -10.99
N SER A 4 4.66 7.35 -11.77
CA SER A 4 4.33 6.79 -13.06
C SER A 4 5.15 5.55 -13.39
N THR A 5 4.56 4.68 -14.18
CA THR A 5 5.27 3.57 -14.85
C THR A 5 5.15 3.73 -16.35
N SER A 6 6.19 3.32 -17.08
CA SER A 6 6.22 3.37 -18.54
C SER A 6 6.62 2.02 -19.12
N ASN A 7 5.74 1.44 -19.93
CA ASN A 7 5.95 0.19 -20.67
C ASN A 7 6.45 -0.97 -19.79
N ILE A 8 5.88 -1.12 -18.59
CA ILE A 8 6.29 -2.18 -17.67
C ILE A 8 5.95 -3.55 -18.24
N LYS A 9 6.97 -4.38 -18.38
CA LYS A 9 6.84 -5.80 -18.74
C LYS A 9 7.40 -6.68 -17.63
N LYS A 10 6.77 -7.84 -17.46
CA LYS A 10 7.25 -8.87 -16.53
C LYS A 10 7.02 -10.25 -17.08
N SER A 11 8.09 -11.01 -17.17
CA SER A 11 8.06 -12.45 -17.50
C SER A 11 8.61 -13.26 -16.34
N PHE A 12 8.05 -14.44 -16.16
CA PHE A 12 8.58 -15.46 -15.25
C PHE A 12 9.02 -16.67 -16.08
N THR A 13 10.18 -17.20 -15.76
CA THR A 13 10.72 -18.39 -16.44
C THR A 13 10.76 -19.55 -15.45
N THR A 14 10.10 -20.65 -15.79
CA THR A 14 10.12 -21.90 -15.03
C THR A 14 10.58 -23.02 -15.95
N GLY A 15 11.83 -23.44 -15.79
CA GLY A 15 12.48 -24.36 -16.73
C GLY A 15 12.61 -23.74 -18.12
N GLU A 16 12.06 -24.40 -19.15
CA GLU A 16 12.09 -23.90 -20.54
C GLU A 16 10.88 -23.02 -20.91
N VAL A 17 9.89 -22.90 -20.03
CA VAL A 17 8.69 -22.11 -20.29
C VAL A 17 8.84 -20.71 -19.73
N SER A 18 8.67 -19.69 -20.59
CA SER A 18 8.60 -18.28 -20.20
C SER A 18 7.20 -17.75 -20.43
N GLU A 19 6.58 -17.20 -19.38
CA GLU A 19 5.25 -16.61 -19.43
C GLU A 19 5.34 -15.10 -19.17
N GLU A 20 4.84 -14.28 -20.10
CA GLU A 20 4.79 -12.82 -19.96
C GLU A 20 3.48 -12.43 -19.26
N ILE A 21 3.61 -12.02 -17.98
CA ILE A 21 2.48 -11.63 -17.12
C ILE A 21 2.08 -10.17 -17.33
N LEU A 22 3.07 -9.25 -17.49
CA LEU A 22 2.81 -7.84 -17.82
C LEU A 22 3.36 -7.54 -19.20
N LYS A 23 2.53 -6.91 -20.05
CA LYS A 23 2.76 -6.76 -21.49
C LYS A 23 2.82 -5.28 -21.93
N GLY A 24 3.57 -4.46 -21.19
CA GLY A 24 3.70 -3.04 -21.46
C GLY A 24 2.56 -2.26 -20.76
N VAL A 25 2.75 -2.03 -19.46
CA VAL A 25 1.76 -1.34 -18.62
C VAL A 25 2.24 0.07 -18.30
N ASP A 26 1.39 1.05 -18.61
CA ASP A 26 1.56 2.45 -18.26
C ASP A 26 0.56 2.80 -17.17
N LEU A 27 1.05 3.27 -16.02
CA LEU A 27 0.24 3.64 -14.86
C LEU A 27 0.68 5.00 -14.34
N THR A 28 -0.26 5.80 -13.90
CA THR A 28 0.02 7.07 -13.20
C THR A 28 -0.80 7.16 -11.93
N LEU A 29 -0.23 7.74 -10.87
CA LEU A 29 -0.93 8.01 -9.62
C LEU A 29 -0.86 9.51 -9.32
N ALA A 30 -1.97 10.06 -8.84
CA ALA A 30 -2.08 11.44 -8.40
C ALA A 30 -2.24 11.51 -6.88
N GLU A 31 -1.70 12.55 -6.27
CA GLU A 31 -1.82 12.80 -4.84
C GLU A 31 -3.28 13.05 -4.45
N GLY A 32 -3.68 12.54 -3.31
CA GLY A 32 -5.04 12.65 -2.79
C GLY A 32 -6.08 11.82 -3.55
N GLU A 33 -5.67 10.90 -4.43
CA GLU A 33 -6.56 10.03 -5.21
C GLU A 33 -6.39 8.56 -4.88
N ILE A 34 -7.50 7.83 -4.84
CA ILE A 34 -7.52 6.36 -4.84
C ILE A 34 -7.70 5.88 -6.27
N THR A 35 -6.69 5.23 -6.82
CA THR A 35 -6.76 4.47 -8.07
C THR A 35 -7.01 3.00 -7.75
N ALA A 36 -8.17 2.48 -8.10
CA ALA A 36 -8.50 1.06 -7.97
C ALA A 36 -8.05 0.29 -9.23
N LEU A 37 -7.37 -0.83 -9.03
CA LEU A 37 -6.96 -1.76 -10.06
C LEU A 37 -7.80 -3.04 -9.94
N VAL A 38 -8.66 -3.29 -10.91
CA VAL A 38 -9.57 -4.44 -10.97
C VAL A 38 -9.20 -5.38 -12.12
N GLY A 39 -9.80 -6.56 -12.13
CA GLY A 39 -9.62 -7.56 -13.20
C GLY A 39 -9.66 -8.99 -12.67
N SER A 40 -9.72 -9.96 -13.57
CA SER A 40 -9.78 -11.38 -13.22
C SER A 40 -8.55 -11.86 -12.45
N SER A 41 -8.68 -12.98 -11.74
CA SER A 41 -7.52 -13.65 -11.14
C SER A 41 -6.50 -14.01 -12.22
N GLY A 42 -5.21 -13.84 -11.92
CA GLY A 42 -4.13 -14.10 -12.88
C GLY A 42 -3.91 -13.00 -13.94
N SER A 43 -4.69 -11.90 -13.96
CA SER A 43 -4.50 -10.82 -14.95
C SER A 43 -3.22 -9.99 -14.76
N GLY A 44 -2.48 -10.13 -13.63
CA GLY A 44 -1.24 -9.43 -13.35
C GLY A 44 -1.33 -8.31 -12.32
N LYS A 45 -2.48 -8.09 -11.65
CA LYS A 45 -2.70 -6.98 -10.70
C LYS A 45 -1.68 -6.94 -9.55
N SER A 46 -1.55 -8.03 -8.80
CA SER A 46 -0.59 -8.09 -7.66
C SER A 46 0.86 -8.02 -8.14
N THR A 47 1.15 -8.51 -9.35
CA THR A 47 2.47 -8.36 -9.99
C THR A 47 2.75 -6.89 -10.31
N LEU A 48 1.79 -6.17 -10.89
CA LEU A 48 1.93 -4.75 -11.15
C LEU A 48 2.09 -3.95 -9.84
N LEU A 49 1.26 -4.24 -8.83
CA LEU A 49 1.33 -3.58 -7.53
C LEU A 49 2.71 -3.80 -6.87
N THR A 50 3.24 -5.03 -6.84
CA THR A 50 4.55 -5.32 -6.24
C THR A 50 5.71 -4.70 -7.02
N ILE A 51 5.60 -4.58 -8.34
CA ILE A 51 6.58 -3.86 -9.17
C ILE A 51 6.49 -2.35 -8.92
N ALA A 52 5.29 -1.77 -8.92
CA ALA A 52 5.09 -0.35 -8.62
C ALA A 52 5.62 0.00 -7.23
N ALA A 53 5.43 -0.88 -6.27
CA ALA A 53 5.95 -0.76 -4.91
C ALA A 53 7.47 -0.96 -4.78
N GLY A 54 8.16 -1.30 -5.86
CA GLY A 54 9.60 -1.56 -5.86
C GLY A 54 10.00 -2.81 -5.07
N LEU A 55 9.05 -3.72 -4.81
CA LEU A 55 9.29 -5.01 -4.15
C LEU A 55 9.73 -6.08 -5.15
N GLN A 56 9.45 -5.86 -6.43
CA GLN A 56 9.84 -6.75 -7.52
C GLN A 56 10.38 -5.94 -8.70
N THR A 57 11.48 -6.39 -9.29
CA THR A 57 12.06 -5.75 -10.48
C THR A 57 11.26 -6.14 -11.73
N PRO A 58 10.87 -5.18 -12.59
CA PRO A 58 10.29 -5.48 -13.89
C PRO A 58 11.33 -6.16 -14.81
N SER A 59 10.88 -6.87 -15.85
CA SER A 59 11.77 -7.39 -16.90
C SER A 59 12.23 -6.27 -17.85
N SER A 60 11.40 -5.24 -18.05
CA SER A 60 11.73 -4.00 -18.76
C SER A 60 10.69 -2.92 -18.43
N GLY A 61 10.98 -1.68 -18.83
CA GLY A 61 10.18 -0.50 -18.54
C GLY A 61 10.77 0.33 -17.41
N GLU A 62 10.17 1.47 -17.13
CA GLU A 62 10.67 2.46 -16.18
C GLU A 62 9.64 2.76 -15.10
N ILE A 63 10.11 3.07 -13.90
CA ILE A 63 9.29 3.47 -12.76
C ILE A 63 9.80 4.80 -12.24
N HIS A 64 8.97 5.82 -12.30
CA HIS A 64 9.30 7.15 -11.81
C HIS A 64 8.51 7.49 -10.55
N PHE A 65 9.19 7.97 -9.54
CA PHE A 65 8.63 8.49 -8.31
C PHE A 65 9.26 9.83 -7.97
N ASP A 66 8.44 10.86 -7.75
CA ASP A 66 8.87 12.22 -7.39
C ASP A 66 9.99 12.75 -8.32
N GLY A 67 9.82 12.53 -9.64
CA GLY A 67 10.77 12.93 -10.67
C GLY A 67 12.04 12.07 -10.79
N GLN A 68 12.18 11.00 -10.02
CA GLN A 68 13.34 10.10 -10.05
C GLN A 68 12.98 8.75 -10.67
N ASP A 69 13.83 8.22 -11.53
CA ASP A 69 13.73 6.84 -12.02
C ASP A 69 14.24 5.87 -10.95
N LEU A 70 13.31 5.09 -10.37
CA LEU A 70 13.66 4.10 -9.33
C LEU A 70 14.54 2.96 -9.84
N GLY A 71 14.47 2.65 -11.14
CA GLY A 71 15.28 1.60 -11.76
C GLY A 71 16.76 2.00 -11.90
N ALA A 72 17.05 3.30 -11.98
CA ALA A 72 18.40 3.83 -12.07
C ALA A 72 19.10 3.98 -10.70
N LEU A 73 18.36 3.81 -9.59
CA LEU A 73 18.89 3.99 -8.24
C LEU A 73 19.67 2.75 -7.76
N SER A 74 20.63 2.97 -6.86
CA SER A 74 21.22 1.87 -6.11
C SER A 74 20.17 1.15 -5.26
N PRO A 75 20.34 -0.17 -4.99
CA PRO A 75 19.40 -0.92 -4.15
C PRO A 75 19.17 -0.28 -2.77
N GLU A 76 20.22 0.28 -2.19
CA GLU A 76 20.14 0.97 -0.89
C GLU A 76 19.29 2.24 -0.98
N LYS A 77 19.46 3.05 -2.01
CA LYS A 77 18.66 4.27 -2.20
C LYS A 77 17.20 3.95 -2.49
N ALA A 78 16.94 2.93 -3.31
CA ALA A 78 15.59 2.45 -3.58
C ALA A 78 14.92 1.92 -2.30
N ARG A 79 15.67 1.18 -1.44
CA ARG A 79 15.20 0.71 -0.13
C ARG A 79 14.83 1.90 0.79
N GLN A 80 15.68 2.92 0.83
CA GLN A 80 15.45 4.12 1.62
C GLN A 80 14.17 4.84 1.18
N ILE A 81 13.97 5.07 -0.13
CA ILE A 81 12.75 5.69 -0.66
C ILE A 81 11.51 4.89 -0.27
N ARG A 82 11.54 3.56 -0.38
CA ARG A 82 10.42 2.72 0.04
C ARG A 82 10.11 2.88 1.53
N ALA A 83 11.13 2.87 2.39
CA ALA A 83 10.94 3.01 3.83
C ALA A 83 10.39 4.38 4.23
N GLU A 84 10.82 5.45 3.57
CA GLU A 84 10.45 6.83 3.89
C GLU A 84 9.13 7.28 3.24
N SER A 85 8.83 6.76 2.04
CA SER A 85 7.79 7.36 1.19
C SER A 85 6.67 6.42 0.78
N PHE A 86 6.77 5.11 1.05
CA PHE A 86 5.75 4.14 0.66
C PHE A 86 5.11 3.48 1.88
N GLY A 87 3.79 3.44 1.90
CA GLY A 87 3.00 2.68 2.86
C GLY A 87 2.42 1.41 2.22
N PHE A 88 2.20 0.38 3.03
CA PHE A 88 1.69 -0.91 2.57
C PHE A 88 0.55 -1.40 3.46
N VAL A 89 -0.58 -1.73 2.84
CA VAL A 89 -1.71 -2.44 3.46
C VAL A 89 -1.96 -3.71 2.66
N PHE A 90 -1.94 -4.86 3.33
CA PHE A 90 -2.14 -6.17 2.71
C PHE A 90 -3.48 -6.77 3.12
N GLN A 91 -3.93 -7.78 2.39
CA GLN A 91 -5.10 -8.59 2.69
C GLN A 91 -5.05 -9.16 4.12
N SER A 92 -3.91 -9.74 4.50
CA SER A 92 -3.61 -10.07 5.89
C SER A 92 -2.88 -8.89 6.51
N SER A 93 -3.26 -8.49 7.72
CA SER A 93 -2.71 -7.31 8.41
C SER A 93 -1.19 -7.38 8.65
N HIS A 94 -0.61 -8.58 8.64
CA HIS A 94 0.82 -8.85 8.90
C HIS A 94 1.37 -8.07 10.11
N LEU A 95 0.58 -8.00 11.19
CA LEU A 95 1.04 -7.42 12.44
C LEU A 95 2.03 -8.36 13.12
N VAL A 96 3.06 -7.80 13.72
CA VAL A 96 4.04 -8.55 14.51
C VAL A 96 3.34 -9.04 15.78
N PRO A 97 3.22 -10.35 16.04
CA PRO A 97 2.30 -10.89 17.07
C PRO A 97 2.68 -10.53 18.51
N PHE A 98 3.93 -10.21 18.77
CA PHE A 98 4.48 -9.85 20.09
C PHE A 98 4.67 -8.34 20.29
N LEU A 99 4.21 -7.49 19.37
CA LEU A 99 4.19 -6.04 19.51
C LEU A 99 2.76 -5.55 19.73
N THR A 100 2.59 -4.60 20.62
CA THR A 100 1.33 -3.86 20.83
C THR A 100 1.02 -2.96 19.63
N ALA A 101 -0.20 -2.43 19.57
CA ALA A 101 -0.58 -1.46 18.52
C ALA A 101 0.39 -0.27 18.47
N GLU A 102 0.74 0.33 19.61
CA GLU A 102 1.70 1.44 19.70
C GLU A 102 3.07 1.02 19.16
N GLU A 103 3.58 -0.13 19.58
CA GLU A 103 4.91 -0.62 19.18
C GLU A 103 5.00 -0.97 17.68
N GLN A 104 3.90 -1.40 17.04
CA GLN A 104 3.83 -1.59 15.58
C GLN A 104 4.14 -0.29 14.83
N LEU A 105 3.57 0.82 15.31
CA LEU A 105 3.73 2.13 14.68
C LEU A 105 5.11 2.73 14.99
N LEU A 106 5.59 2.59 16.24
CA LEU A 106 6.93 3.03 16.61
C LEU A 106 8.02 2.34 15.79
N LEU A 107 7.90 1.02 15.58
CA LEU A 107 8.81 0.24 14.74
C LEU A 107 8.81 0.76 13.29
N MET A 108 7.65 1.18 12.77
CA MET A 108 7.57 1.74 11.42
C MET A 108 8.28 3.09 11.34
N LEU A 109 8.10 3.97 12.32
CA LEU A 109 8.81 5.26 12.38
C LEU A 109 10.33 5.07 12.46
N GLU A 110 10.81 4.11 13.25
CA GLU A 110 12.23 3.75 13.31
C GLU A 110 12.75 3.24 11.97
N THR A 111 12.00 2.33 11.33
CA THR A 111 12.34 1.75 10.02
C THR A 111 12.42 2.82 8.93
N ALA A 112 11.51 3.81 8.97
CA ALA A 112 11.48 4.94 8.06
C ALA A 112 12.57 6.00 8.36
N GLY A 113 13.38 5.81 9.40
CA GLY A 113 14.42 6.78 9.77
C GLY A 113 13.85 8.12 10.26
N SER A 114 12.70 8.10 10.93
CA SER A 114 12.02 9.31 11.38
C SER A 114 12.96 10.24 12.19
N PRO A 115 13.05 11.52 11.83
CA PRO A 115 13.90 12.48 12.54
C PRO A 115 13.30 12.95 13.89
N LEU A 116 12.10 12.49 14.22
CA LEU A 116 11.38 12.89 15.42
C LEU A 116 12.04 12.33 16.68
N SER A 117 12.10 13.13 17.75
CA SER A 117 12.48 12.64 19.07
C SER A 117 11.50 11.57 19.58
N THR A 118 11.92 10.71 20.49
CA THR A 118 11.07 9.65 21.07
C THR A 118 9.74 10.18 21.61
N LYS A 119 9.75 11.38 22.22
CA LYS A 119 8.51 12.02 22.70
C LYS A 119 7.59 12.39 21.55
N GLN A 120 8.12 12.98 20.48
CA GLN A 120 7.34 13.37 19.30
C GLN A 120 6.83 12.14 18.55
N GLN A 121 7.63 11.08 18.44
CA GLN A 121 7.18 9.81 17.84
C GLN A 121 5.96 9.24 18.56
N ARG A 122 5.98 9.21 19.91
CA ARG A 122 4.82 8.75 20.70
C ARG A 122 3.59 9.64 20.50
N GLN A 123 3.77 10.96 20.42
CA GLN A 123 2.66 11.87 20.14
C GLN A 123 2.06 11.65 18.75
N GLU A 124 2.88 11.42 17.72
CA GLU A 124 2.41 11.13 16.37
C GLU A 124 1.70 9.76 16.32
N VAL A 125 2.25 8.74 16.98
CA VAL A 125 1.60 7.42 17.10
C VAL A 125 0.24 7.54 17.78
N GLU A 126 0.12 8.26 18.89
CA GLU A 126 -1.13 8.47 19.61
C GLU A 126 -2.17 9.16 18.71
N LYS A 127 -1.77 10.22 18.01
CA LYS A 127 -2.61 10.94 17.03
C LYS A 127 -3.11 10.01 15.93
N ILE A 128 -2.24 9.20 15.32
CA ILE A 128 -2.63 8.28 14.24
C ILE A 128 -3.54 7.16 14.76
N LEU A 129 -3.27 6.62 15.95
CA LEU A 129 -4.16 5.63 16.58
C LEU A 129 -5.55 6.19 16.84
N ASP A 130 -5.67 7.44 17.29
CA ASP A 130 -6.95 8.13 17.48
C ASP A 130 -7.65 8.35 16.12
N GLU A 131 -6.92 8.75 15.09
CA GLU A 131 -7.44 8.98 13.73
C GLU A 131 -8.09 7.71 13.13
N VAL A 132 -7.50 6.53 13.38
CA VAL A 132 -8.05 5.24 12.93
C VAL A 132 -9.06 4.64 13.94
N GLY A 133 -9.39 5.36 15.04
CA GLY A 133 -10.32 4.92 16.08
C GLY A 133 -9.77 3.84 17.01
N MET A 134 -8.45 3.73 17.14
CA MET A 134 -7.76 2.67 17.91
C MET A 134 -6.99 3.17 19.13
N GLY A 135 -7.13 4.44 19.53
CA GLY A 135 -6.44 5.01 20.69
C GLY A 135 -6.68 4.23 21.99
N HIS A 136 -7.92 3.76 22.21
CA HIS A 136 -8.29 2.92 23.36
C HIS A 136 -7.64 1.52 23.36
N ARG A 137 -7.02 1.09 22.26
CA ARG A 137 -6.39 -0.23 22.06
C ARG A 137 -4.87 -0.14 21.92
N LYS A 138 -4.25 1.01 22.21
CA LYS A 138 -2.81 1.24 21.99
C LYS A 138 -1.89 0.17 22.60
N SER A 139 -2.26 -0.36 23.78
CA SER A 139 -1.48 -1.41 24.46
C SER A 139 -1.96 -2.83 24.15
N ALA A 140 -2.89 -3.01 23.22
CA ALA A 140 -3.39 -4.34 22.87
C ALA A 140 -2.44 -5.06 21.90
N TYR A 141 -2.32 -6.37 22.07
CA TYR A 141 -1.62 -7.26 21.16
C TYR A 141 -2.55 -7.76 20.04
N PRO A 142 -2.03 -8.09 18.85
CA PRO A 142 -2.84 -8.60 17.73
C PRO A 142 -3.73 -9.79 18.09
N ALA A 143 -3.29 -10.67 18.98
CA ALA A 143 -4.08 -11.82 19.41
C ALA A 143 -5.41 -11.47 20.08
N SER A 144 -5.51 -10.27 20.68
CA SER A 144 -6.72 -9.78 21.35
C SER A 144 -7.60 -8.88 20.49
N MET A 145 -7.24 -8.68 19.20
CA MET A 145 -7.93 -7.80 18.27
C MET A 145 -8.83 -8.57 17.29
N SER A 146 -9.97 -7.99 16.96
CA SER A 146 -10.82 -8.44 15.85
C SER A 146 -10.13 -8.22 14.50
N GLY A 147 -10.65 -8.82 13.42
CA GLY A 147 -10.12 -8.64 12.06
C GLY A 147 -10.11 -7.16 11.63
N GLY A 148 -11.21 -6.44 11.87
CA GLY A 148 -11.31 -5.02 11.55
C GLY A 148 -10.34 -4.15 12.37
N GLU A 149 -10.17 -4.43 13.67
CA GLU A 149 -9.18 -3.73 14.52
C GLU A 149 -7.74 -3.97 14.00
N LYS A 150 -7.40 -5.22 13.66
CA LYS A 150 -6.09 -5.54 13.06
C LYS A 150 -5.85 -4.76 11.76
N GLN A 151 -6.88 -4.66 10.91
CA GLN A 151 -6.76 -3.93 9.65
C GLN A 151 -6.60 -2.42 9.87
N ARG A 152 -7.34 -1.83 10.84
CA ARG A 152 -7.15 -0.41 11.23
C ARG A 152 -5.74 -0.15 11.75
N ILE A 153 -5.15 -1.05 12.55
CA ILE A 153 -3.74 -0.93 12.99
C ILE A 153 -2.77 -1.10 11.81
N ALA A 154 -3.04 -2.01 10.86
CA ALA A 154 -2.22 -2.15 9.66
C ALA A 154 -2.23 -0.87 8.80
N ILE A 155 -3.40 -0.22 8.67
CA ILE A 155 -3.52 1.09 8.00
C ILE A 155 -2.75 2.16 8.78
N ALA A 156 -2.92 2.25 10.10
CA ALA A 156 -2.19 3.19 10.94
C ALA A 156 -0.68 3.04 10.79
N ARG A 157 -0.18 1.80 10.83
CA ARG A 157 1.23 1.48 10.59
C ARG A 157 1.70 1.93 9.21
N ALA A 158 0.85 1.75 8.18
CA ALA A 158 1.19 2.12 6.81
C ALA A 158 1.30 3.63 6.57
N ILE A 159 0.69 4.46 7.44
CA ILE A 159 0.64 5.92 7.24
C ILE A 159 1.39 6.73 8.30
N VAL A 160 1.81 6.14 9.42
CA VAL A 160 2.40 6.87 10.56
C VAL A 160 3.67 7.65 10.21
N HIS A 161 4.42 7.19 9.21
CA HIS A 161 5.61 7.86 8.68
C HIS A 161 5.31 8.86 7.56
N GLN A 162 4.01 9.17 7.33
CA GLN A 162 3.51 10.13 6.35
C GLN A 162 3.99 9.82 4.91
N PRO A 163 3.70 8.61 4.38
CA PRO A 163 4.14 8.22 3.04
C PRO A 163 3.48 9.09 1.97
N LYS A 164 4.14 9.22 0.82
CA LYS A 164 3.58 9.87 -0.37
C LYS A 164 2.70 8.93 -1.18
N ILE A 165 2.95 7.62 -1.10
CA ILE A 165 2.16 6.59 -1.79
C ILE A 165 1.73 5.50 -0.81
N LEU A 166 0.48 5.06 -0.95
CA LEU A 166 -0.07 3.90 -0.27
C LEU A 166 -0.41 2.81 -1.28
N PHE A 167 0.19 1.64 -1.11
CA PHE A 167 -0.14 0.43 -1.86
C PHE A 167 -1.04 -0.46 -1.01
N ALA A 168 -2.24 -0.79 -1.51
CA ALA A 168 -3.21 -1.62 -0.80
C ALA A 168 -3.57 -2.84 -1.66
N ASP A 169 -3.23 -4.03 -1.19
CA ASP A 169 -3.56 -5.30 -1.86
C ASP A 169 -4.71 -5.97 -1.13
N GLU A 170 -5.90 -5.88 -1.72
CA GLU A 170 -7.15 -6.44 -1.19
C GLU A 170 -7.39 -6.12 0.31
N PRO A 171 -7.40 -4.83 0.70
CA PRO A 171 -7.35 -4.42 2.11
C PRO A 171 -8.56 -4.84 2.94
N THR A 172 -9.61 -5.35 2.31
CA THR A 172 -10.90 -5.73 2.93
C THR A 172 -11.24 -7.21 2.81
N ALA A 173 -10.50 -8.00 2.03
CA ALA A 173 -10.88 -9.36 1.65
C ALA A 173 -11.08 -10.35 2.83
N SER A 174 -10.56 -10.05 4.02
CA SER A 174 -10.74 -10.87 5.24
C SER A 174 -11.82 -10.34 6.19
N LEU A 175 -12.61 -9.34 5.75
CA LEU A 175 -13.60 -8.64 6.57
C LEU A 175 -15.03 -8.94 6.09
N ASP A 176 -16.00 -8.78 6.99
CA ASP A 176 -17.41 -8.74 6.59
C ASP A 176 -17.75 -7.41 5.89
N SER A 177 -18.87 -7.36 5.16
CA SER A 177 -19.24 -6.23 4.32
C SER A 177 -19.37 -4.90 5.09
N THR A 178 -19.79 -4.94 6.36
CA THR A 178 -19.90 -3.72 7.19
C THR A 178 -18.51 -3.18 7.51
N LYS A 179 -17.60 -4.03 7.98
CA LYS A 179 -16.22 -3.63 8.31
C LYS A 179 -15.43 -3.26 7.05
N SER A 180 -15.70 -3.91 5.91
CA SER A 180 -15.11 -3.53 4.62
C SER A 180 -15.43 -2.07 4.27
N ARG A 181 -16.70 -1.67 4.40
CA ARG A 181 -17.10 -0.27 4.16
C ARG A 181 -16.41 0.70 5.12
N GLU A 182 -16.41 0.40 6.43
CA GLU A 182 -15.74 1.24 7.43
C GLU A 182 -14.23 1.41 7.13
N VAL A 183 -13.55 0.35 6.69
CA VAL A 183 -12.14 0.39 6.30
C VAL A 183 -11.94 1.22 5.04
N MET A 184 -12.83 1.11 4.05
CA MET A 184 -12.76 1.91 2.83
C MET A 184 -13.05 3.40 3.07
N GLU A 185 -14.02 3.73 3.91
CA GLU A 185 -14.28 5.11 4.35
C GLU A 185 -13.05 5.71 5.04
N LEU A 186 -12.41 4.92 5.91
CA LEU A 186 -11.18 5.34 6.58
C LEU A 186 -10.06 5.56 5.57
N LEU A 187 -9.81 4.65 4.65
CA LEU A 187 -8.79 4.78 3.60
C LEU A 187 -9.04 6.01 2.72
N GLN A 188 -10.29 6.22 2.29
CA GLN A 188 -10.66 7.40 1.49
C GLN A 188 -10.41 8.70 2.26
N LYS A 189 -10.85 8.78 3.52
CA LYS A 189 -10.60 9.93 4.38
C LYS A 189 -9.10 10.22 4.51
N LEU A 190 -8.30 9.20 4.84
CA LEU A 190 -6.85 9.34 5.04
C LEU A 190 -6.13 9.73 3.75
N THR A 191 -6.46 9.10 2.62
CA THR A 191 -5.95 9.47 1.28
C THR A 191 -6.15 10.96 1.00
N LYS A 192 -7.37 11.47 1.23
CA LYS A 192 -7.69 12.89 0.99
C LYS A 192 -7.01 13.81 2.00
N THR A 193 -7.11 13.50 3.29
CA THR A 193 -6.63 14.39 4.37
C THR A 193 -5.10 14.50 4.38
N LEU A 194 -4.40 13.39 4.12
CA LEU A 194 -2.94 13.34 4.11
C LEU A 194 -2.34 13.54 2.70
N ASN A 195 -3.18 13.76 1.69
CA ASN A 195 -2.79 13.95 0.29
C ASN A 195 -1.94 12.80 -0.27
N ILE A 196 -2.23 11.56 0.12
CA ILE A 196 -1.50 10.37 -0.29
C ILE A 196 -2.00 9.90 -1.66
N ALA A 197 -1.11 9.49 -2.58
CA ALA A 197 -1.50 8.79 -3.80
C ALA A 197 -1.72 7.31 -3.45
N THR A 198 -2.93 6.76 -3.67
CA THR A 198 -3.25 5.39 -3.27
C THR A 198 -3.49 4.51 -4.50
N LEU A 199 -2.75 3.40 -4.61
CA LEU A 199 -3.04 2.31 -5.56
C LEU A 199 -3.64 1.14 -4.79
N MET A 200 -4.88 0.79 -5.10
CA MET A 200 -5.60 -0.30 -4.44
C MET A 200 -5.95 -1.41 -5.44
N VAL A 201 -5.57 -2.63 -5.16
CA VAL A 201 -6.08 -3.81 -5.84
C VAL A 201 -7.31 -4.31 -5.09
N THR A 202 -8.39 -4.55 -5.81
CA THR A 202 -9.61 -5.17 -5.26
C THR A 202 -10.36 -5.95 -6.33
N HIS A 203 -11.14 -6.93 -5.91
CA HIS A 203 -12.10 -7.64 -6.74
C HIS A 203 -13.56 -7.36 -6.30
N GLU A 204 -13.75 -6.55 -5.25
CA GLU A 204 -15.07 -6.20 -4.71
C GLU A 204 -15.63 -4.98 -5.43
N GLU A 205 -16.60 -5.20 -6.35
CA GLU A 205 -17.20 -4.12 -7.16
C GLU A 205 -17.92 -3.07 -6.32
N ASP A 206 -18.57 -3.47 -5.22
CA ASP A 206 -19.28 -2.57 -4.31
C ASP A 206 -18.36 -1.51 -3.67
N LEU A 207 -17.06 -1.79 -3.56
CA LEU A 207 -16.09 -0.89 -2.96
C LEU A 207 -15.47 0.10 -3.96
N LEU A 208 -15.75 -0.06 -5.26
CA LEU A 208 -15.23 0.86 -6.29
C LEU A 208 -15.81 2.28 -6.18
N THR A 209 -16.92 2.43 -5.47
CA THR A 209 -17.51 3.75 -5.17
C THR A 209 -16.60 4.64 -4.31
N TYR A 210 -15.63 4.06 -3.61
CA TYR A 210 -14.62 4.78 -2.82
C TYR A 210 -13.40 5.21 -3.64
N ALA A 211 -13.24 4.69 -4.87
CA ALA A 211 -12.14 5.04 -5.75
C ALA A 211 -12.46 6.26 -6.60
N ASP A 212 -11.48 7.14 -6.79
CA ASP A 212 -11.57 8.29 -7.70
C ASP A 212 -11.37 7.85 -9.16
N ARG A 213 -10.61 6.80 -9.38
CA ARG A 213 -10.32 6.23 -10.69
C ARG A 213 -10.28 4.70 -10.64
N VAL A 214 -10.86 4.05 -11.63
CA VAL A 214 -10.85 2.59 -11.79
C VAL A 214 -10.09 2.23 -13.07
N LEU A 215 -9.12 1.34 -12.95
CA LEU A 215 -8.36 0.77 -14.05
C LEU A 215 -8.62 -0.73 -14.12
N THR A 216 -8.86 -1.24 -15.31
CA THR A 216 -9.10 -2.67 -15.52
C THR A 216 -7.86 -3.34 -16.09
N MET A 217 -7.39 -4.37 -15.39
CA MET A 217 -6.29 -5.23 -15.86
C MET A 217 -6.87 -6.44 -16.58
N LYS A 218 -6.48 -6.62 -17.84
CA LYS A 218 -6.86 -7.76 -18.64
C LYS A 218 -5.66 -8.30 -19.40
N ASP A 219 -5.39 -9.59 -19.28
CA ASP A 219 -4.33 -10.32 -20.02
C ASP A 219 -2.96 -9.60 -20.00
N GLY A 220 -2.59 -9.02 -18.85
CA GLY A 220 -1.31 -8.32 -18.64
C GLY A 220 -1.26 -6.89 -19.18
N ARG A 221 -2.39 -6.27 -19.52
CA ARG A 221 -2.52 -4.89 -20.02
C ARG A 221 -3.58 -4.12 -19.24
N LEU A 222 -3.41 -2.80 -19.14
CA LEU A 222 -4.49 -1.90 -18.72
C LEU A 222 -5.40 -1.59 -19.89
N ALA A 223 -6.72 -1.66 -19.65
CA ALA A 223 -7.79 -1.36 -20.59
C ALA A 223 -8.50 -0.07 -20.16
#